data_538386c21fd95ba0619fa10c22fd6438
#
_entry.id   538386c21fd95ba0619fa10c22fd6438
#
_cell.length_a   1.000
_cell.length_b   1.000
_cell.length_c   1.000
_cell.angle_alpha   90.00
_cell.angle_beta   90.00
_cell.angle_gamma   90.00
#
_symmetry.space_group_name_H-M   'P 1'
#
loop_
_entity.id
_entity.type
_entity.pdbx_description
1 polymer ?
#
loop_
_entity_poly.entity_id
_entity_poly.type
_entity_poly.pdbx_seq_one_letter_code
_entity_poly.pdbx_strand_id
1 'polypeptide(L)'
;SMLVVISCKEENTECTVLRGFFPNSKDPSVVLYANDTPIDTVYLDKDKNFIFNLKIKESQLYNFETKGKFQYVFIEPNDSLVVYANAYNFDESISFSGRGAAINNFILVQANEARREANLFKQYQSLPPNLYKEKIDSLYQLKKNEYEAFVKVNPTLSEKAKDLALVSATFPLYKEMEIYPFVYQSEDNVPLNCVLPEDF
;
A
#
# COMPACT_ATOMS: atom_id res chain seq x y z
N SER A 1 -50.95 -16.27 -31.23
CA SER A 1 -49.69 -15.62 -31.44
C SER A 1 -49.05 -15.33 -30.08
N MET A 2 -48.06 -16.10 -29.71
CA MET A 2 -47.37 -16.04 -28.41
C MET A 2 -46.07 -15.26 -28.59
N LEU A 3 -46.01 -14.04 -28.09
CA LEU A 3 -44.80 -13.23 -28.12
C LEU A 3 -43.85 -13.73 -27.00
N VAL A 4 -42.77 -14.38 -27.41
CA VAL A 4 -41.65 -14.71 -26.52
C VAL A 4 -40.77 -13.47 -26.43
N VAL A 5 -40.81 -12.77 -25.30
CA VAL A 5 -39.87 -11.71 -24.96
C VAL A 5 -38.59 -12.38 -24.44
N ILE A 6 -37.59 -12.46 -25.31
CA ILE A 6 -36.23 -12.86 -24.90
C ILE A 6 -35.62 -11.64 -24.21
N SER A 7 -35.64 -11.65 -22.88
CA SER A 7 -34.85 -10.72 -22.06
C SER A 7 -33.38 -11.14 -22.20
N CYS A 8 -32.62 -10.48 -23.03
CA CYS A 8 -31.18 -10.49 -22.94
C CYS A 8 -30.82 -9.86 -21.59
N LYS A 9 -30.44 -10.68 -20.60
CA LYS A 9 -29.64 -10.23 -19.47
C LYS A 9 -28.28 -9.84 -20.07
N GLU A 10 -28.07 -8.54 -20.27
CA GLU A 10 -26.72 -8.02 -20.40
C GLU A 10 -25.99 -8.43 -19.11
N GLU A 11 -25.07 -9.38 -19.21
CA GLU A 11 -24.01 -9.52 -18.19
C GLU A 11 -23.25 -8.20 -18.22
N ASN A 12 -23.58 -7.34 -17.27
CA ASN A 12 -22.78 -6.16 -16.94
C ASN A 12 -21.42 -6.69 -16.50
N THR A 13 -20.53 -6.95 -17.44
CA THR A 13 -19.11 -7.20 -17.15
C THR A 13 -18.54 -5.85 -16.70
N GLU A 14 -18.77 -5.56 -15.42
CA GLU A 14 -18.17 -4.41 -14.77
C GLU A 14 -16.65 -4.54 -14.95
N CYS A 15 -16.09 -3.66 -15.75
CA CYS A 15 -14.69 -3.71 -16.15
C CYS A 15 -13.86 -2.97 -15.11
N THR A 16 -12.95 -3.68 -14.46
CA THR A 16 -11.95 -3.04 -13.59
C THR A 16 -10.86 -2.41 -14.45
N VAL A 17 -10.58 -1.15 -14.21
CA VAL A 17 -9.64 -0.38 -15.04
C VAL A 17 -8.58 0.28 -14.16
N LEU A 18 -7.31 0.08 -14.54
CA LEU A 18 -6.19 0.87 -14.05
C LEU A 18 -5.63 1.70 -15.20
N ARG A 19 -5.79 3.02 -15.12
CA ARG A 19 -5.20 3.98 -16.06
C ARG A 19 -4.03 4.68 -15.40
N GLY A 20 -3.11 5.18 -16.22
CA GLY A 20 -2.03 6.00 -15.70
C GLY A 20 -1.53 7.03 -16.69
N PHE A 21 -0.88 8.04 -16.12
CA PHE A 21 -0.19 9.08 -16.87
C PHE A 21 1.19 9.32 -16.23
N PHE A 22 2.26 9.01 -16.98
CA PHE A 22 3.64 9.12 -16.53
C PHE A 22 4.42 10.14 -17.37
N PRO A 23 4.21 11.46 -17.16
CA PRO A 23 4.95 12.47 -17.88
C PRO A 23 6.45 12.30 -17.67
N ASN A 24 7.22 12.65 -18.70
CA ASN A 24 8.67 12.54 -18.73
C ASN A 24 9.23 11.10 -18.71
N SER A 25 8.36 10.08 -18.79
CA SER A 25 8.83 8.70 -18.91
C SER A 25 9.57 8.48 -20.22
N LYS A 26 10.75 7.87 -20.12
CA LYS A 26 11.53 7.37 -21.27
C LYS A 26 11.25 5.91 -21.57
N ASP A 27 10.49 5.25 -20.70
CA ASP A 27 10.09 3.88 -20.91
C ASP A 27 8.93 3.77 -21.88
N PRO A 28 8.95 2.72 -22.70
CA PRO A 28 7.85 2.47 -23.63
C PRO A 28 6.67 1.80 -22.95
N SER A 29 6.81 1.13 -21.80
CA SER A 29 5.80 0.21 -21.28
C SER A 29 5.69 0.24 -19.75
N VAL A 30 4.55 -0.26 -19.28
CA VAL A 30 4.27 -0.59 -17.89
C VAL A 30 3.88 -2.05 -17.81
N VAL A 31 4.45 -2.80 -16.89
CA VAL A 31 4.14 -4.21 -16.63
C VAL A 31 3.35 -4.30 -15.32
N LEU A 32 2.25 -5.04 -15.34
CA LEU A 32 1.44 -5.33 -14.16
C LEU A 32 1.75 -6.74 -13.66
N TYR A 33 1.95 -6.88 -12.36
CA TYR A 33 2.26 -8.14 -11.70
C TYR A 33 1.20 -8.51 -10.67
N ALA A 34 0.96 -9.79 -10.54
CA ALA A 34 0.23 -10.40 -9.44
C ALA A 34 1.10 -11.49 -8.81
N ASN A 35 1.34 -11.42 -7.48
CA ASN A 35 2.20 -12.37 -6.77
C ASN A 35 3.55 -12.60 -7.49
N ASP A 36 4.26 -11.51 -7.82
CA ASP A 36 5.54 -11.48 -8.53
C ASP A 36 5.53 -12.10 -9.95
N THR A 37 4.36 -12.44 -10.47
CA THR A 37 4.20 -12.94 -11.84
C THR A 37 3.65 -11.84 -12.74
N PRO A 38 4.30 -11.52 -13.87
CA PRO A 38 3.76 -10.57 -14.83
C PRO A 38 2.47 -11.12 -15.44
N ILE A 39 1.40 -10.32 -15.38
CA ILE A 39 0.07 -10.72 -15.89
C ILE A 39 -0.35 -9.93 -17.12
N ASP A 40 0.18 -8.72 -17.27
CA ASP A 40 -0.12 -7.88 -18.45
C ASP A 40 0.98 -6.85 -18.67
N THR A 41 1.15 -6.42 -19.93
CA THR A 41 2.09 -5.37 -20.34
C THR A 41 1.40 -4.43 -21.30
N VAL A 42 1.38 -3.15 -20.97
CA VAL A 42 0.82 -2.10 -21.83
C VAL A 42 1.89 -1.08 -22.21
N TYR A 43 1.74 -0.50 -23.40
CA TYR A 43 2.67 0.52 -23.88
C TYR A 43 2.11 1.92 -23.63
N LEU A 44 3.01 2.83 -23.29
CA LEU A 44 2.67 4.26 -23.16
C LEU A 44 2.34 4.82 -24.55
N ASP A 45 1.26 5.57 -24.65
CA ASP A 45 0.96 6.33 -25.84
C ASP A 45 1.90 7.56 -26.01
N LYS A 46 1.71 8.34 -27.09
CA LYS A 46 2.51 9.55 -27.37
C LYS A 46 2.40 10.58 -26.25
N ASP A 47 1.30 10.60 -25.52
CA ASP A 47 1.01 11.54 -24.45
C ASP A 47 1.36 10.94 -23.06
N LYS A 48 2.01 9.76 -23.04
CA LYS A 48 2.48 9.05 -21.84
C LYS A 48 1.36 8.48 -20.97
N ASN A 49 0.22 8.18 -21.58
CA ASN A 49 -0.87 7.47 -20.90
C ASN A 49 -0.77 5.97 -21.17
N PHE A 50 -1.36 5.20 -20.26
CA PHE A 50 -1.57 3.77 -20.42
C PHE A 50 -2.90 3.32 -19.79
N ILE A 51 -3.36 2.13 -20.14
CA ILE A 51 -4.59 1.55 -19.63
C ILE A 51 -4.48 0.03 -19.55
N PHE A 52 -4.78 -0.53 -18.38
CA PHE A 52 -5.06 -1.94 -18.17
C PHE A 52 -6.57 -2.14 -18.03
N ASN A 53 -7.12 -3.06 -18.80
CA ASN A 53 -8.51 -3.54 -18.68
C ASN A 53 -8.48 -4.91 -18.01
N LEU A 54 -8.85 -4.96 -16.75
CA LEU A 54 -8.64 -6.12 -15.90
C LEU A 54 -9.94 -6.91 -15.70
N LYS A 55 -9.83 -8.22 -15.70
CA LYS A 55 -10.93 -9.14 -15.34
C LYS A 55 -10.59 -9.76 -14.00
N ILE A 56 -10.81 -9.02 -12.91
CA ILE A 56 -10.56 -9.47 -11.55
C ILE A 56 -11.86 -9.92 -10.88
N LYS A 57 -11.77 -11.04 -10.16
CA LYS A 57 -12.91 -11.60 -9.42
C LYS A 57 -12.84 -11.28 -7.93
N GLU A 58 -11.63 -11.04 -7.42
CA GLU A 58 -11.36 -10.81 -6.01
C GLU A 58 -10.38 -9.66 -5.84
N SER A 59 -10.58 -8.93 -4.74
CA SER A 59 -9.67 -7.85 -4.33
C SER A 59 -8.29 -8.41 -3.99
N GLN A 60 -7.24 -7.82 -4.53
CA GLN A 60 -5.86 -8.18 -4.17
C GLN A 60 -4.88 -7.03 -4.40
N LEU A 61 -3.68 -7.21 -3.85
CA LEU A 61 -2.57 -6.30 -4.05
C LEU A 61 -1.80 -6.72 -5.31
N TYR A 62 -1.71 -5.81 -6.26
CA TYR A 62 -0.87 -5.90 -7.46
C TYR A 62 0.35 -5.02 -7.30
N ASN A 63 1.31 -5.14 -8.18
CA ASN A 63 2.31 -4.11 -8.40
C ASN A 63 2.42 -3.80 -9.90
N PHE A 64 2.75 -2.57 -10.23
CA PHE A 64 3.14 -2.21 -11.59
C PHE A 64 4.57 -1.69 -11.59
N GLU A 65 5.26 -1.98 -12.69
CA GLU A 65 6.66 -1.62 -12.88
C GLU A 65 6.86 -0.87 -14.19
N THR A 66 7.71 0.16 -14.13
CA THR A 66 8.25 0.87 -15.28
C THR A 66 9.69 1.25 -14.97
N LYS A 67 10.66 0.81 -15.78
CA LYS A 67 12.12 1.08 -15.70
C LYS A 67 12.73 1.05 -14.29
N GLY A 68 12.49 -0.04 -13.55
CA GLY A 68 13.03 -0.19 -12.21
C GLY A 68 12.36 0.69 -11.16
N LYS A 69 11.25 1.33 -11.50
CA LYS A 69 10.31 1.93 -10.56
C LYS A 69 9.11 1.02 -10.43
N PHE A 70 8.75 0.67 -9.21
CA PHE A 70 7.59 -0.14 -8.95
C PHE A 70 6.70 0.50 -7.89
N GLN A 71 5.41 0.20 -7.96
CA GLN A 71 4.44 0.63 -6.97
C GLN A 71 3.39 -0.43 -6.75
N TYR A 72 3.11 -0.72 -5.50
CA TYR A 72 1.96 -1.53 -5.13
C TYR A 72 0.67 -0.77 -5.34
N VAL A 73 -0.35 -1.48 -5.80
CA VAL A 73 -1.70 -0.98 -6.01
C VAL A 73 -2.72 -2.02 -5.58
N PHE A 74 -3.58 -1.67 -4.66
CA PHE A 74 -4.71 -2.51 -4.27
C PHE A 74 -5.87 -2.24 -5.23
N ILE A 75 -6.39 -3.31 -5.83
CA ILE A 75 -7.46 -3.21 -6.81
C ILE A 75 -8.58 -4.16 -6.43
N GLU A 76 -9.80 -3.64 -6.44
CA GLU A 76 -11.04 -4.38 -6.21
C GLU A 76 -11.83 -4.54 -7.52
N PRO A 77 -12.73 -5.55 -7.61
CA PRO A 77 -13.65 -5.65 -8.74
C PRO A 77 -14.41 -4.33 -8.92
N ASN A 78 -14.51 -3.88 -10.18
CA ASN A 78 -15.18 -2.64 -10.60
C ASN A 78 -14.45 -1.34 -10.23
N ASP A 79 -13.23 -1.39 -9.75
CA ASP A 79 -12.43 -0.19 -9.57
C ASP A 79 -12.15 0.52 -10.91
N SER A 80 -12.06 1.84 -10.83
CA SER A 80 -11.66 2.70 -11.93
C SER A 80 -10.59 3.66 -11.44
N LEU A 81 -9.38 3.12 -11.31
CA LEU A 81 -8.22 3.83 -10.79
C LEU A 81 -7.51 4.61 -11.87
N VAL A 82 -7.04 5.79 -11.51
CA VAL A 82 -6.10 6.58 -12.31
C VAL A 82 -4.88 6.86 -11.45
N VAL A 83 -3.69 6.45 -11.92
CA VAL A 83 -2.41 6.74 -11.28
C VAL A 83 -1.68 7.84 -12.05
N TYR A 84 -1.15 8.79 -11.32
CA TYR A 84 -0.22 9.80 -11.83
C TYR A 84 1.14 9.63 -11.16
N ALA A 85 2.23 9.70 -11.94
CA ALA A 85 3.58 9.84 -11.42
C ALA A 85 4.49 10.50 -12.43
N ASN A 86 5.21 11.54 -12.03
CA ASN A 86 6.24 12.16 -12.86
C ASN A 86 7.51 11.32 -12.82
N ALA A 87 8.01 10.87 -13.97
CA ALA A 87 9.17 9.99 -14.05
C ALA A 87 10.48 10.57 -13.47
N TYR A 88 10.59 11.88 -13.33
CA TYR A 88 11.77 12.53 -12.72
C TYR A 88 11.77 12.44 -11.18
N ASN A 89 10.60 12.45 -10.56
CA ASN A 89 10.41 12.36 -9.12
C ASN A 89 9.25 11.42 -8.78
N PHE A 90 9.35 10.20 -9.27
CA PHE A 90 8.28 9.20 -9.24
C PHE A 90 7.70 9.02 -7.83
N ASP A 91 8.56 8.75 -6.85
CA ASP A 91 8.16 8.41 -5.49
C ASP A 91 7.49 9.57 -4.73
N GLU A 92 7.86 10.84 -5.06
CA GLU A 92 7.25 12.02 -4.44
C GLU A 92 5.98 12.49 -5.14
N SER A 93 5.83 12.16 -6.43
CA SER A 93 4.72 12.67 -7.25
C SER A 93 3.58 11.67 -7.40
N ILE A 94 3.79 10.41 -7.06
CA ILE A 94 2.79 9.38 -7.27
C ILE A 94 1.52 9.64 -6.45
N SER A 95 0.38 9.52 -7.11
CA SER A 95 -0.93 9.68 -6.50
C SER A 95 -1.99 8.89 -7.27
N PHE A 96 -3.07 8.54 -6.58
CA PHE A 96 -4.21 7.85 -7.18
C PHE A 96 -5.47 8.72 -7.13
N SER A 97 -6.33 8.57 -8.14
CA SER A 97 -7.66 9.17 -8.21
C SER A 97 -8.67 8.16 -8.76
N GLY A 98 -9.96 8.48 -8.67
CA GLY A 98 -11.04 7.56 -9.08
C GLY A 98 -11.46 6.58 -8.00
N ARG A 99 -12.28 5.59 -8.38
CA ARG A 99 -12.77 4.55 -7.47
C ARG A 99 -11.63 3.61 -7.12
N GLY A 100 -11.42 3.35 -5.82
CA GLY A 100 -10.28 2.61 -5.28
C GLY A 100 -9.10 3.50 -4.84
N ALA A 101 -9.16 4.82 -5.10
CA ALA A 101 -8.04 5.72 -4.80
C ALA A 101 -7.78 5.92 -3.30
N ALA A 102 -8.83 5.92 -2.46
CA ALA A 102 -8.72 6.22 -1.04
C ALA A 102 -7.72 5.29 -0.33
N ILE A 103 -7.90 3.98 -0.48
CA ILE A 103 -7.00 2.99 0.13
C ILE A 103 -5.59 3.09 -0.42
N ASN A 104 -5.43 3.27 -1.72
CA ASN A 104 -4.12 3.36 -2.36
C ASN A 104 -3.33 4.60 -1.91
N ASN A 105 -3.99 5.76 -1.80
CA ASN A 105 -3.36 6.97 -1.26
C ASN A 105 -3.02 6.82 0.23
N PHE A 106 -3.86 6.15 1.02
CA PHE A 106 -3.55 5.87 2.43
C PHE A 106 -2.28 5.03 2.57
N ILE A 107 -2.16 3.93 1.80
CA ILE A 107 -0.96 3.08 1.77
C ILE A 107 0.29 3.90 1.38
N LEU A 108 0.18 4.78 0.39
CA LEU A 108 1.29 5.66 -0.01
C LEU A 108 1.72 6.60 1.12
N VAL A 109 0.77 7.19 1.83
CA VAL A 109 1.06 8.06 2.98
C VAL A 109 1.80 7.27 4.06
N GLN A 110 1.28 6.10 4.47
CA GLN A 110 1.91 5.26 5.50
C GLN A 110 3.32 4.81 5.11
N ALA A 111 3.53 4.40 3.84
CA ALA A 111 4.86 4.03 3.34
C ALA A 111 5.85 5.21 3.34
N ASN A 112 5.40 6.42 3.03
CA ASN A 112 6.22 7.62 3.06
C ASN A 112 6.58 8.03 4.50
N GLU A 113 5.64 7.93 5.42
CA GLU A 113 5.86 8.19 6.84
C GLU A 113 6.85 7.20 7.43
N ALA A 114 6.70 5.90 7.20
CA ALA A 114 7.64 4.88 7.65
C ALA A 114 9.09 5.16 7.16
N ARG A 115 9.26 5.64 5.92
CA ARG A 115 10.59 6.06 5.43
C ARG A 115 11.16 7.26 6.19
N ARG A 116 10.33 8.24 6.54
CA ARG A 116 10.74 9.43 7.33
C ARG A 116 11.07 9.04 8.77
N GLU A 117 10.32 8.10 9.33
CA GLU A 117 10.48 7.62 10.70
C GLU A 117 11.70 6.68 10.88
N ALA A 118 12.30 6.18 9.79
CA ALA A 118 13.44 5.25 9.87
C ALA A 118 14.62 5.74 10.71
N ASN A 119 14.91 7.05 10.70
CA ASN A 119 15.94 7.63 11.55
C ASN A 119 15.52 7.74 13.01
N LEU A 120 14.22 7.91 13.28
CA LEU A 120 13.66 7.93 14.62
C LEU A 120 13.77 6.53 15.27
N PHE A 121 13.44 5.48 14.52
CA PHE A 121 13.58 4.10 14.97
C PHE A 121 15.03 3.76 15.34
N LYS A 122 16.00 4.19 14.54
CA LYS A 122 17.43 4.02 14.89
C LYS A 122 17.80 4.67 16.21
N GLN A 123 17.23 5.84 16.53
CA GLN A 123 17.45 6.48 17.82
C GLN A 123 16.80 5.70 18.97
N TYR A 124 15.59 5.15 18.73
CA TYR A 124 14.90 4.35 19.74
C TYR A 124 15.60 3.03 20.04
N GLN A 125 16.27 2.43 19.06
CA GLN A 125 17.02 1.18 19.24
C GLN A 125 18.14 1.27 20.30
N SER A 126 18.59 2.47 20.65
CA SER A 126 19.57 2.69 21.74
C SER A 126 18.93 2.89 23.11
N LEU A 127 17.61 2.98 23.22
CA LEU A 127 16.92 3.16 24.50
C LEU A 127 16.82 1.85 25.27
N PRO A 128 16.82 1.90 26.63
CA PRO A 128 16.48 0.74 27.44
C PRO A 128 15.11 0.16 27.09
N PRO A 129 14.88 -1.17 27.28
CA PRO A 129 13.66 -1.86 26.79
C PRO A 129 12.35 -1.21 27.22
N ASN A 130 12.21 -0.79 28.46
CA ASN A 130 11.00 -0.13 28.94
C ASN A 130 10.74 1.22 28.25
N LEU A 131 11.76 2.03 28.02
CA LEU A 131 11.63 3.29 27.30
C LEU A 131 11.38 3.08 25.80
N TYR A 132 12.04 2.08 25.21
CA TYR A 132 11.78 1.68 23.83
C TYR A 132 10.32 1.29 23.63
N LYS A 133 9.81 0.39 24.50
CA LYS A 133 8.41 -0.04 24.47
C LYS A 133 7.44 1.14 24.57
N GLU A 134 7.66 2.05 25.54
CA GLU A 134 6.83 3.26 25.70
C GLU A 134 6.75 4.10 24.39
N LYS A 135 7.89 4.26 23.70
CA LYS A 135 7.94 5.01 22.44
C LYS A 135 7.18 4.31 21.32
N ILE A 136 7.37 3.00 21.20
CA ILE A 136 6.67 2.19 20.19
C ILE A 136 5.16 2.16 20.45
N ASP A 137 4.74 1.97 21.72
CA ASP A 137 3.32 1.98 22.09
C ASP A 137 2.66 3.33 21.76
N SER A 138 3.36 4.43 22.02
CA SER A 138 2.88 5.78 21.66
C SER A 138 2.70 5.96 20.17
N LEU A 139 3.66 5.48 19.35
CA LEU A 139 3.55 5.50 17.90
C LEU A 139 2.43 4.58 17.40
N TYR A 140 2.28 3.41 18.00
CA TYR A 140 1.21 2.48 17.65
C TYR A 140 -0.17 3.12 17.86
N GLN A 141 -0.41 3.78 18.99
CA GLN A 141 -1.66 4.50 19.23
C GLN A 141 -1.90 5.61 18.20
N LEU A 142 -0.85 6.35 17.83
CA LEU A 142 -0.94 7.37 16.77
C LEU A 142 -1.39 6.73 15.44
N LYS A 143 -0.70 5.68 14.98
CA LYS A 143 -1.03 4.98 13.73
C LYS A 143 -2.43 4.35 13.75
N LYS A 144 -2.83 3.81 14.89
CA LYS A 144 -4.18 3.29 15.07
C LYS A 144 -5.24 4.39 14.94
N ASN A 145 -5.01 5.55 15.54
CA ASN A 145 -5.91 6.70 15.42
C ASN A 145 -6.01 7.21 13.97
N GLU A 146 -4.89 7.23 13.23
CA GLU A 146 -4.88 7.58 11.80
C GLU A 146 -5.71 6.60 10.97
N TYR A 147 -5.56 5.29 11.22
CA TYR A 147 -6.36 4.25 10.60
C TYR A 147 -7.86 4.42 10.92
N GLU A 148 -8.23 4.61 12.18
CA GLU A 148 -9.62 4.78 12.61
C GLU A 148 -10.25 6.03 11.95
N ALA A 149 -9.51 7.13 11.89
CA ALA A 149 -9.93 8.34 11.20
C ALA A 149 -10.16 8.10 9.70
N PHE A 150 -9.23 7.37 9.05
CA PHE A 150 -9.34 7.00 7.64
C PHE A 150 -10.59 6.15 7.36
N VAL A 151 -10.82 5.09 8.15
CA VAL A 151 -12.01 4.22 8.00
C VAL A 151 -13.30 5.00 8.23
N LYS A 152 -13.32 5.89 9.22
CA LYS A 152 -14.49 6.72 9.54
C LYS A 152 -14.94 7.60 8.36
N VAL A 153 -14.01 8.18 7.63
CA VAL A 153 -14.32 9.06 6.47
C VAL A 153 -14.53 8.28 5.17
N ASN A 154 -14.23 6.97 5.17
CA ASN A 154 -14.38 6.07 4.04
C ASN A 154 -15.26 4.85 4.41
N PRO A 155 -16.54 5.02 4.75
CA PRO A 155 -17.39 3.96 5.29
C PRO A 155 -17.69 2.82 4.30
N THR A 156 -17.45 3.02 3.01
CA THR A 156 -17.72 2.06 1.94
C THR A 156 -16.53 1.15 1.62
N LEU A 157 -15.42 1.27 2.37
CA LEU A 157 -14.28 0.36 2.20
C LEU A 157 -14.66 -1.08 2.50
N SER A 158 -14.18 -2.01 1.68
CA SER A 158 -14.28 -3.44 1.96
C SER A 158 -13.48 -3.83 3.21
N GLU A 159 -13.78 -4.98 3.81
CA GLU A 159 -13.00 -5.50 4.94
C GLU A 159 -11.54 -5.75 4.54
N LYS A 160 -11.28 -6.28 3.34
CA LYS A 160 -9.91 -6.45 2.83
C LYS A 160 -9.15 -5.12 2.72
N ALA A 161 -9.83 -4.05 2.28
CA ALA A 161 -9.22 -2.72 2.23
C ALA A 161 -8.92 -2.15 3.63
N LYS A 162 -9.81 -2.38 4.60
CA LYS A 162 -9.60 -1.99 6.01
C LYS A 162 -8.44 -2.75 6.64
N ASP A 163 -8.38 -4.08 6.43
CA ASP A 163 -7.27 -4.91 6.91
C ASP A 163 -5.93 -4.44 6.33
N LEU A 164 -5.89 -4.18 5.03
CA LEU A 164 -4.69 -3.68 4.37
C LEU A 164 -4.28 -2.29 4.88
N ALA A 165 -5.25 -1.41 5.16
CA ALA A 165 -4.98 -0.10 5.75
C ALA A 165 -4.37 -0.24 7.15
N LEU A 166 -4.93 -1.11 7.99
CA LEU A 166 -4.40 -1.37 9.34
C LEU A 166 -2.98 -1.92 9.28
N VAL A 167 -2.76 -2.94 8.43
CA VAL A 167 -1.42 -3.53 8.24
C VAL A 167 -0.43 -2.48 7.74
N SER A 168 -0.80 -1.65 6.75
CA SER A 168 0.10 -0.61 6.22
C SER A 168 0.51 0.40 7.28
N ALA A 169 -0.38 0.74 8.22
CA ALA A 169 -0.11 1.68 9.29
C ALA A 169 0.76 1.08 10.41
N THR A 170 0.55 -0.20 10.75
CA THR A 170 1.14 -0.81 11.96
C THR A 170 2.33 -1.73 11.71
N PHE A 171 2.41 -2.36 10.54
CA PHE A 171 3.49 -3.31 10.21
C PHE A 171 4.91 -2.75 10.38
N PRO A 172 5.22 -1.48 10.00
CA PRO A 172 6.54 -0.92 10.24
C PRO A 172 6.96 -0.95 11.71
N LEU A 173 6.01 -0.76 12.64
CA LEU A 173 6.28 -0.79 14.09
C LEU A 173 6.57 -2.21 14.57
N TYR A 174 5.78 -3.19 14.15
CA TYR A 174 6.02 -4.59 14.49
C TYR A 174 7.38 -5.07 13.98
N LYS A 175 7.76 -4.69 12.78
CA LYS A 175 9.09 -4.97 12.24
C LYS A 175 10.21 -4.40 13.12
N GLU A 176 10.06 -3.18 13.61
CA GLU A 176 11.05 -2.56 14.49
C GLU A 176 11.11 -3.25 15.86
N MET A 177 9.97 -3.68 16.41
CA MET A 177 9.93 -4.46 17.65
C MET A 177 10.66 -5.80 17.49
N GLU A 178 10.47 -6.50 16.38
CA GLU A 178 11.18 -7.76 16.09
C GLU A 178 12.70 -7.58 15.95
N ILE A 179 13.14 -6.44 15.42
CA ILE A 179 14.56 -6.15 15.20
C ILE A 179 15.24 -5.71 16.50
N TYR A 180 14.54 -5.00 17.37
CA TYR A 180 15.11 -4.39 18.57
C TYR A 180 15.94 -5.38 19.43
N PRO A 181 15.52 -6.62 19.73
CA PRO A 181 16.31 -7.58 20.50
C PRO A 181 17.68 -7.92 19.92
N PHE A 182 17.86 -7.73 18.62
CA PHE A 182 19.12 -8.05 17.93
C PHE A 182 20.06 -6.87 17.81
N VAL A 183 19.56 -5.64 17.96
CA VAL A 183 20.36 -4.43 17.80
C VAL A 183 20.65 -3.69 19.11
N TYR A 184 19.81 -3.89 20.13
CA TYR A 184 20.03 -3.28 21.44
C TYR A 184 21.26 -3.89 22.13
N GLN A 185 22.12 -3.03 22.66
CA GLN A 185 23.28 -3.43 23.46
C GLN A 185 23.14 -2.79 24.85
N SER A 186 23.00 -3.63 25.87
CA SER A 186 23.02 -3.14 27.24
C SER A 186 24.44 -2.71 27.63
N GLU A 187 24.57 -1.69 28.46
CA GLU A 187 25.86 -1.20 28.98
C GLU A 187 26.64 -2.30 29.72
N ASP A 188 25.95 -3.23 30.35
CA ASP A 188 26.50 -4.31 31.15
C ASP A 188 26.73 -5.63 30.40
N ASN A 189 26.56 -5.68 29.11
CA ASN A 189 26.59 -6.91 28.29
C ASN A 189 25.66 -8.05 28.81
N VAL A 190 24.58 -7.69 29.50
CA VAL A 190 23.57 -8.64 29.95
C VAL A 190 22.78 -9.18 28.74
N PRO A 191 22.54 -10.50 28.64
CA PRO A 191 21.72 -11.03 27.58
C PRO A 191 20.35 -10.36 27.52
N LEU A 192 19.88 -10.01 26.33
CA LEU A 192 18.67 -9.22 26.14
C LEU A 192 17.41 -9.87 26.74
N ASN A 193 17.34 -11.20 26.69
CA ASN A 193 16.25 -11.98 27.29
C ASN A 193 16.13 -11.80 28.83
N CYS A 194 17.16 -11.25 29.47
CA CYS A 194 17.14 -10.94 30.89
C CYS A 194 16.73 -9.49 31.22
N VAL A 195 16.62 -8.64 30.20
CA VAL A 195 16.31 -7.20 30.36
C VAL A 195 15.00 -6.78 29.71
N LEU A 196 14.40 -7.64 28.90
CA LEU A 196 13.08 -7.35 28.31
C LEU A 196 11.98 -7.47 29.36
N PRO A 197 11.00 -6.55 29.40
CA PRO A 197 9.78 -6.72 30.17
C PRO A 197 9.02 -7.98 29.74
N GLU A 198 8.26 -8.59 30.66
CA GLU A 198 7.47 -9.81 30.35
C GLU A 198 6.41 -9.62 29.25
N ASP A 199 5.96 -8.39 29.06
CA ASP A 199 4.95 -7.99 28.10
C ASP A 199 5.52 -7.32 26.82
N PHE A 200 6.82 -7.47 26.59
CA PHE A 200 7.52 -6.88 25.45
C PHE A 200 7.21 -7.59 24.12
#